data_43c09c239f74af35ea0567020a9c7b0c
#
_entry.id   43c09c239f74af35ea0567020a9c7b0c
#
_cell.length_a   1.000
_cell.length_b   1.000
_cell.length_c   1.000
_cell.angle_alpha   90.00
_cell.angle_beta   90.00
_cell.angle_gamma   90.00
#
_symmetry.space_group_name_H-M   'P 1'
#
loop_
_entity.id
_entity.type
_entity.pdbx_description
1 polymer ?
#
loop_
_entity_poly.entity_id
_entity_poly.type
_entity_poly.pdbx_seq_one_letter_code
_entity_poly.pdbx_strand_id
1 'polypeptide(L)'
;MDPEQWLADYDRTLARAAANAQAASESLSRAGGRATSPRGEVEVEVGASGALTGLRLSPAARALEADTLARLILSTVQQAHRAAGAQVVEIMTEYVGDGPALQLVRDNIPADPAAAPAPARDEDYFTNPPGIVG
;
A
#
# COMPACT_ATOMS: atom_id res chain seq x y z
N MET A 1 4.48 11.49 42.92
CA MET A 1 3.64 12.02 41.85
C MET A 1 2.20 12.09 42.30
N ASP A 2 1.57 13.23 42.09
CA ASP A 2 0.17 13.42 42.43
C ASP A 2 -0.73 12.60 41.51
N PRO A 3 -1.68 11.81 42.03
CA PRO A 3 -2.57 11.02 41.19
C PRO A 3 -3.39 11.86 40.20
N GLU A 4 -3.81 13.06 40.61
CA GLU A 4 -4.55 13.96 39.73
C GLU A 4 -3.70 14.43 38.55
N GLN A 5 -2.44 14.71 38.82
CA GLN A 5 -1.48 15.14 37.79
C GLN A 5 -1.19 14.00 36.80
N TRP A 6 -1.06 12.78 37.33
CA TRP A 6 -0.85 11.60 36.50
C TRP A 6 -2.04 11.38 35.57
N LEU A 7 -3.25 11.50 36.08
CA LEU A 7 -4.48 11.36 35.26
C LEU A 7 -4.56 12.44 34.19
N ALA A 8 -4.22 13.67 34.51
CA ALA A 8 -4.22 14.76 33.53
C ALA A 8 -3.20 14.51 32.41
N ASP A 9 -2.02 14.01 32.76
CA ASP A 9 -0.99 13.68 31.78
C ASP A 9 -1.42 12.50 30.90
N TYR A 10 -2.05 11.49 31.49
CA TYR A 10 -2.59 10.34 30.78
C TYR A 10 -3.68 10.76 29.80
N ASP A 11 -4.63 11.60 30.22
CA ASP A 11 -5.68 12.13 29.36
C ASP A 11 -5.11 12.92 28.18
N ARG A 12 -4.08 13.74 28.43
CA ARG A 12 -3.42 14.51 27.39
C ARG A 12 -2.72 13.58 26.38
N THR A 13 -2.08 12.54 26.86
CA THR A 13 -1.38 11.56 26.02
C THR A 13 -2.40 10.83 25.14
N LEU A 14 -3.55 10.41 25.71
CA LEU A 14 -4.61 9.77 24.96
C LEU A 14 -5.19 10.69 23.89
N ALA A 15 -5.45 11.95 24.24
CA ALA A 15 -6.01 12.92 23.30
C ALA A 15 -5.05 13.15 22.13
N ARG A 16 -3.76 13.24 22.43
CA ARG A 16 -2.74 13.41 21.40
C ARG A 16 -2.63 12.19 20.49
N ALA A 17 -2.66 11.00 21.08
CA ALA A 17 -2.63 9.76 20.32
C ALA A 17 -3.87 9.63 19.41
N ALA A 18 -5.04 9.98 19.93
CA ALA A 18 -6.28 9.95 19.15
C ALA A 18 -6.23 10.96 17.98
N ALA A 19 -5.72 12.16 18.22
CA ALA A 19 -5.59 13.17 17.18
C ALA A 19 -4.61 12.73 16.10
N ASN A 20 -3.48 12.14 16.50
CA ASN A 20 -2.51 11.60 15.54
C ASN A 20 -3.08 10.46 14.72
N ALA A 21 -3.82 9.55 15.36
CA ALA A 21 -4.46 8.43 14.67
C ALA A 21 -5.48 8.91 13.65
N GLN A 22 -6.27 9.93 14.01
CA GLN A 22 -7.24 10.50 13.09
C GLN A 22 -6.57 11.20 11.92
N ALA A 23 -5.53 11.99 12.17
CA ALA A 23 -4.78 12.66 11.12
C ALA A 23 -4.11 11.66 10.18
N ALA A 24 -3.54 10.58 10.72
CA ALA A 24 -2.95 9.51 9.93
C ALA A 24 -4.01 8.81 9.06
N SER A 25 -5.18 8.54 9.64
CA SER A 25 -6.28 7.92 8.90
C SER A 25 -6.76 8.80 7.75
N GLU A 26 -6.88 10.10 7.97
CA GLU A 26 -7.26 11.04 6.92
C GLU A 26 -6.21 11.11 5.81
N SER A 27 -4.93 11.15 6.18
CA SER A 27 -3.84 11.16 5.21
C SER A 27 -3.79 9.85 4.42
N LEU A 28 -4.00 8.71 5.09
CA LEU A 28 -4.04 7.40 4.44
C LEU A 28 -5.21 7.27 3.47
N SER A 29 -6.36 7.86 3.81
CA SER A 29 -7.53 7.83 2.92
C SER A 29 -7.30 8.64 1.64
N ARG A 30 -6.41 9.62 1.67
CA ARG A 30 -6.03 10.42 0.50
C ARG A 30 -4.81 9.85 -0.22
N ALA A 31 -4.16 8.85 0.36
CA ALA A 31 -3.01 8.23 -0.27
C ALA A 31 -3.42 7.60 -1.59
N GLY A 32 -2.50 7.54 -2.50
CA GLY A 32 -2.74 6.93 -3.78
C GLY A 32 -1.46 6.89 -4.57
N GLY A 33 -1.53 6.33 -5.77
CA GLY A 33 -0.40 6.23 -6.65
C GLY A 33 -0.81 6.52 -8.07
N ARG A 34 0.12 7.06 -8.82
CA ARG A 34 -0.05 7.33 -10.23
C ARG A 34 1.15 6.81 -10.99
N ALA A 35 0.92 6.28 -12.16
CA ALA A 35 1.98 5.81 -13.03
C ALA A 35 1.61 6.06 -14.48
N THR A 36 2.62 6.27 -15.30
CA THR A 36 2.48 6.46 -16.73
C THR A 36 3.44 5.52 -17.43
N SER A 37 2.98 4.88 -18.50
CA SER A 37 3.83 4.01 -19.30
C SER A 37 4.99 4.81 -19.93
N PRO A 38 6.09 4.13 -20.31
CA PRO A 38 7.30 4.84 -20.78
C PRO A 38 7.08 5.79 -21.96
N ARG A 39 6.12 5.49 -22.82
CA ARG A 39 5.81 6.34 -23.99
C ARG A 39 4.53 7.15 -23.80
N GLY A 40 3.93 7.11 -22.60
CA GLY A 40 2.74 7.87 -22.31
C GLY A 40 1.45 7.32 -22.91
N GLU A 41 1.43 6.08 -23.37
CA GLU A 41 0.24 5.48 -23.94
C GLU A 41 -0.85 5.24 -22.88
N VAL A 42 -0.43 4.90 -21.64
CA VAL A 42 -1.32 4.55 -20.54
C VAL A 42 -0.95 5.36 -19.32
N GLU A 43 -1.95 5.97 -18.69
CA GLU A 43 -1.81 6.62 -17.39
C GLU A 43 -2.81 6.00 -16.43
N VAL A 44 -2.33 5.62 -15.24
CA VAL A 44 -3.14 4.91 -14.25
C VAL A 44 -3.07 5.65 -12.91
N GLU A 45 -4.20 5.70 -12.23
CA GLU A 45 -4.29 6.22 -10.87
C GLU A 45 -5.01 5.22 -10.00
N VAL A 46 -4.45 4.95 -8.81
CA VAL A 46 -5.04 4.06 -7.82
C VAL A 46 -5.22 4.81 -6.51
N GLY A 47 -6.26 4.45 -5.76
CA GLY A 47 -6.57 5.04 -4.47
C GLY A 47 -5.87 4.32 -3.33
N ALA A 48 -6.16 4.77 -2.11
CA ALA A 48 -5.56 4.25 -0.88
C ALA A 48 -5.84 2.76 -0.67
N SER A 49 -7.00 2.29 -1.10
CA SER A 49 -7.38 0.88 -0.98
C SER A 49 -6.77 -0.01 -2.06
N GLY A 50 -6.02 0.57 -2.99
CA GLY A 50 -5.50 -0.14 -4.16
C GLY A 50 -6.49 -0.20 -5.31
N ALA A 51 -7.67 0.38 -5.16
CA ALA A 51 -8.67 0.41 -6.23
C ALA A 51 -8.23 1.31 -7.37
N LEU A 52 -8.49 0.88 -8.59
CA LEU A 52 -8.26 1.70 -9.77
C LEU A 52 -9.26 2.85 -9.79
N THR A 53 -8.78 4.08 -9.73
CA THR A 53 -9.61 5.27 -9.71
C THR A 53 -9.55 6.07 -11.00
N GLY A 54 -8.56 5.82 -11.83
CA GLY A 54 -8.45 6.49 -13.12
C GLY A 54 -7.63 5.69 -14.10
N LEU A 55 -8.07 5.73 -15.36
CA LEU A 55 -7.35 5.13 -16.48
C LEU A 55 -7.48 6.06 -17.66
N ARG A 56 -6.35 6.47 -18.22
CA ARG A 56 -6.33 7.29 -19.44
C ARG A 56 -5.47 6.62 -20.49
N LEU A 57 -5.99 6.63 -21.69
CA LEU A 57 -5.26 6.12 -22.86
C LEU A 57 -5.03 7.28 -23.81
N SER A 58 -3.79 7.47 -24.21
CA SER A 58 -3.46 8.48 -25.21
C SER A 58 -3.78 7.96 -26.61
N PRO A 59 -3.82 8.85 -27.64
CA PRO A 59 -4.02 8.38 -29.02
C PRO A 59 -2.99 7.34 -29.46
N ALA A 60 -1.79 7.37 -28.92
CA ALA A 60 -0.75 6.39 -29.24
C ALA A 60 -1.13 4.97 -28.84
N ALA A 61 -2.02 4.81 -27.86
CA ALA A 61 -2.50 3.49 -27.43
C ALA A 61 -3.26 2.76 -28.57
N ARG A 62 -3.87 3.49 -29.48
CA ARG A 62 -4.61 2.91 -30.61
C ARG A 62 -3.71 2.15 -31.57
N ALA A 63 -2.42 2.46 -31.61
CA ALA A 63 -1.47 1.80 -32.47
C ALA A 63 -1.00 0.46 -31.93
N LEU A 64 -1.34 0.13 -30.67
CA LEU A 64 -0.92 -1.09 -30.02
C LEU A 64 -1.94 -2.21 -30.26
N GLU A 65 -1.42 -3.43 -30.39
CA GLU A 65 -2.29 -4.60 -30.39
C GLU A 65 -2.98 -4.74 -29.05
N ALA A 66 -4.15 -5.35 -29.03
CA ALA A 66 -4.96 -5.51 -27.83
C ALA A 66 -4.19 -6.21 -26.72
N ASP A 67 -3.47 -7.28 -27.01
CA ASP A 67 -2.69 -8.01 -26.00
C ASP A 67 -1.54 -7.18 -25.47
N THR A 68 -0.86 -6.44 -26.33
CA THR A 68 0.22 -5.54 -25.93
C THR A 68 -0.30 -4.44 -25.03
N LEU A 69 -1.42 -3.82 -25.42
CA LEU A 69 -2.05 -2.77 -24.63
C LEU A 69 -2.50 -3.30 -23.26
N ALA A 70 -3.09 -4.49 -23.21
CA ALA A 70 -3.54 -5.10 -21.97
C ALA A 70 -2.37 -5.32 -21.02
N ARG A 71 -1.24 -5.84 -21.50
CA ARG A 71 -0.04 -6.04 -20.69
C ARG A 71 0.55 -4.71 -20.21
N LEU A 72 0.53 -3.71 -21.06
CA LEU A 72 1.00 -2.37 -20.70
C LEU A 72 0.14 -1.75 -19.61
N ILE A 73 -1.17 -1.90 -19.70
CA ILE A 73 -2.09 -1.44 -18.66
C ILE A 73 -1.78 -2.14 -17.35
N LEU A 74 -1.66 -3.47 -17.35
CA LEU A 74 -1.38 -4.22 -16.13
C LEU A 74 -0.04 -3.82 -15.49
N SER A 75 1.01 -3.64 -16.27
CA SER A 75 2.30 -3.23 -15.73
C SER A 75 2.25 -1.81 -15.17
N THR A 76 1.49 -0.92 -15.80
CA THR A 76 1.33 0.45 -15.32
C THR A 76 0.52 0.48 -14.02
N VAL A 77 -0.52 -0.37 -13.91
CA VAL A 77 -1.28 -0.53 -12.67
C VAL A 77 -0.37 -1.00 -11.53
N GLN A 78 0.50 -1.97 -11.79
CA GLN A 78 1.46 -2.43 -10.78
C GLN A 78 2.40 -1.33 -10.33
N GLN A 79 2.86 -0.49 -11.23
CA GLN A 79 3.69 0.67 -10.89
C GLN A 79 2.92 1.67 -10.02
N ALA A 80 1.66 1.92 -10.36
CA ALA A 80 0.81 2.80 -9.57
C ALA A 80 0.58 2.24 -8.15
N HIS A 81 0.39 0.93 -8.03
CA HIS A 81 0.27 0.28 -6.73
C HIS A 81 1.54 0.43 -5.90
N ARG A 82 2.71 0.31 -6.51
CA ARG A 82 3.98 0.52 -5.81
C ARG A 82 4.12 1.96 -5.34
N ALA A 83 3.72 2.91 -6.16
CA ALA A 83 3.75 4.32 -5.79
C ALA A 83 2.79 4.60 -4.62
N ALA A 84 1.61 3.99 -4.63
CA ALA A 84 0.66 4.10 -3.52
C ALA A 84 1.24 3.51 -2.23
N GLY A 85 1.88 2.34 -2.33
CA GLY A 85 2.53 1.70 -1.19
C GLY A 85 3.64 2.56 -0.60
N ALA A 86 4.45 3.17 -1.45
CA ALA A 86 5.50 4.07 -1.00
C ALA A 86 4.92 5.28 -0.25
N GLN A 87 3.80 5.82 -0.72
CA GLN A 87 3.14 6.93 -0.06
C GLN A 87 2.60 6.52 1.30
N VAL A 88 2.04 5.31 1.43
CA VAL A 88 1.61 4.78 2.72
C VAL A 88 2.78 4.71 3.70
N VAL A 89 3.94 4.23 3.26
CA VAL A 89 5.13 4.19 4.09
C VAL A 89 5.54 5.59 4.54
N GLU A 90 5.52 6.57 3.65
CA GLU A 90 5.84 7.95 4.01
C GLU A 90 4.90 8.50 5.08
N ILE A 91 3.60 8.25 4.93
CA ILE A 91 2.60 8.69 5.89
C ILE A 91 2.82 8.01 7.24
N MET A 92 3.07 6.71 7.24
CA MET A 92 3.32 5.99 8.47
C MET A 92 4.60 6.47 9.16
N THR A 93 5.63 6.78 8.40
CA THR A 93 6.87 7.33 8.94
C THR A 93 6.61 8.69 9.59
N GLU A 94 5.78 9.52 8.98
CA GLU A 94 5.45 10.84 9.51
C GLU A 94 4.69 10.77 10.83
N TYR A 95 3.73 9.85 10.96
CA TYR A 95 2.83 9.82 12.12
C TYR A 95 3.25 8.81 13.20
N VAL A 96 3.90 7.71 12.83
CA VAL A 96 4.25 6.63 13.76
C VAL A 96 5.76 6.64 14.07
N GLY A 97 6.56 7.14 13.12
CA GLY A 97 8.01 7.11 13.24
C GLY A 97 8.60 5.77 12.83
N ASP A 98 9.91 5.63 13.04
CA ASP A 98 10.67 4.43 12.67
C ASP A 98 10.59 3.43 13.81
N GLY A 99 9.62 2.53 13.75
CA GLY A 99 9.42 1.53 14.79
C GLY A 99 9.01 0.17 14.22
N PRO A 100 8.73 -0.81 15.09
CA PRO A 100 8.33 -2.14 14.66
C PRO A 100 7.08 -2.14 13.76
N ALA A 101 6.13 -1.24 14.01
CA ALA A 101 4.94 -1.14 13.20
C ALA A 101 5.26 -0.74 11.76
N LEU A 102 6.19 0.20 11.58
CA LEU A 102 6.63 0.62 10.25
C LEU A 102 7.35 -0.51 9.53
N GLN A 103 8.14 -1.28 10.25
CA GLN A 103 8.84 -2.43 9.69
C GLN A 103 7.85 -3.45 9.14
N LEU A 104 6.77 -3.71 9.88
CA LEU A 104 5.71 -4.61 9.43
C LEU A 104 5.05 -4.11 8.13
N VAL A 105 4.83 -2.81 8.04
CA VAL A 105 4.25 -2.22 6.82
C VAL A 105 5.19 -2.40 5.65
N ARG A 106 6.48 -2.15 5.83
CA ARG A 106 7.48 -2.33 4.77
C ARG A 106 7.59 -3.77 4.32
N ASP A 107 7.54 -4.71 5.26
CA ASP A 107 7.64 -6.13 4.96
C ASP A 107 6.44 -6.63 4.15
N ASN A 108 5.30 -5.97 4.30
CA ASN A 108 4.07 -6.35 3.59
C ASN A 108 3.89 -5.64 2.25
N ILE A 109 4.76 -4.69 1.92
CA ILE A 109 4.72 -4.02 0.62
C ILE A 109 5.55 -4.84 -0.37
N PRO A 110 4.94 -5.34 -1.46
CA PRO A 110 5.71 -6.05 -2.47
C PRO A 110 6.60 -5.07 -3.24
N ALA A 111 7.91 -5.20 -3.05
CA ALA A 111 8.88 -4.41 -3.81
C ALA A 111 8.98 -4.89 -5.25
N ASP A 112 8.80 -6.19 -5.46
CA ASP A 112 8.86 -6.83 -6.76
C ASP A 112 7.83 -7.95 -6.78
N PRO A 113 6.89 -7.97 -7.73
CA PRO A 113 5.90 -9.05 -7.82
C PRO A 113 6.51 -10.44 -7.95
N ALA A 114 7.68 -10.54 -8.58
CA ALA A 114 8.37 -11.81 -8.72
C ALA A 114 9.01 -12.30 -7.43
N ALA A 115 9.18 -11.44 -6.45
CA ALA A 115 9.83 -11.74 -5.18
C ALA A 115 8.85 -11.96 -4.03
N ALA A 116 7.59 -12.24 -4.29
CA ALA A 116 6.57 -12.45 -3.26
C ALA A 116 6.34 -13.96 -3.01
N PRO A 117 7.20 -14.63 -2.24
CA PRO A 117 7.06 -16.08 -2.02
C PRO A 117 6.03 -16.43 -0.95
N ALA A 118 5.64 -15.50 -0.11
CA ALA A 118 4.81 -15.80 1.04
C ALA A 118 3.45 -16.44 0.69
N PRO A 119 2.71 -15.97 -0.33
CA PRO A 119 1.45 -16.61 -0.71
C PRO A 119 1.62 -18.05 -1.15
N ALA A 120 2.68 -18.34 -1.91
CA ALA A 120 2.96 -19.72 -2.35
C ALA A 120 3.26 -20.62 -1.16
N ARG A 121 3.97 -20.12 -0.16
CA ARG A 121 4.25 -20.88 1.05
C ARG A 121 2.98 -21.19 1.84
N ASP A 122 2.08 -20.24 1.93
CA ASP A 122 0.80 -20.42 2.60
C ASP A 122 -0.06 -21.44 1.84
N GLU A 123 -0.06 -21.38 0.53
CA GLU A 123 -0.76 -22.36 -0.30
C GLU A 123 -0.21 -23.77 -0.08
N ASP A 124 1.11 -23.92 -0.03
CA ASP A 124 1.73 -25.20 0.26
C ASP A 124 1.30 -25.74 1.62
N TYR A 125 1.20 -24.87 2.60
CA TYR A 125 0.77 -25.26 3.94
C TYR A 125 -0.66 -25.79 3.93
N PHE A 126 -1.57 -25.11 3.25
CA PHE A 126 -2.97 -25.52 3.19
C PHE A 126 -3.20 -26.72 2.27
N THR A 127 -2.42 -26.82 1.20
CA THR A 127 -2.55 -27.92 0.25
C THR A 127 -1.97 -29.21 0.80
N ASN A 128 -0.89 -29.10 1.56
CA ASN A 128 -0.18 -30.25 2.09
C ASN A 128 0.24 -29.95 3.54
N PRO A 129 -0.72 -29.80 4.46
CA PRO A 129 -0.41 -29.43 5.84
C PRO A 129 0.41 -30.52 6.52
N PRO A 130 1.47 -30.14 7.22
CA PRO A 130 2.27 -31.10 7.97
C PRO A 130 1.44 -31.74 9.07
N GLY A 131 1.58 -33.02 9.26
CA GLY A 131 0.87 -33.77 10.30
C GLY A 131 -0.44 -34.39 9.85
N ILE A 132 -0.99 -33.98 8.71
CA ILE A 132 -2.09 -34.69 8.09
C ILE A 132 -1.50 -35.58 7.01
N VAL A 133 -0.95 -36.65 7.44
CA VAL A 133 -0.45 -37.65 6.51
C VAL A 133 -1.59 -38.61 6.32
N GLY A 134 -2.24 -38.38 5.27
CA GLY A 134 -3.39 -39.21 4.93
C GLY A 134 -3.02 -40.60 4.77
#